data_ad56a9fa343737a31906c3baad29544f
#
_entry.id   ad56a9fa343737a31906c3baad29544f
#
_cell.length_a   1.000
_cell.length_b   1.000
_cell.length_c   1.000
_cell.angle_alpha   90.00
_cell.angle_beta   90.00
_cell.angle_gamma   90.00
#
_symmetry.space_group_name_H-M   'P 1'
#
loop_
_entity.id
_entity.type
_entity.pdbx_description
1 polymer ?
#
loop_
_entity_poly.entity_id
_entity_poly.type
_entity_poly.pdbx_seq_one_letter_code
_entity_poly.pdbx_strand_id
1 'polypeptide(L)'
;MLVEAFIDGIEITGGVLGNSDPKALPLIEIIPDKSHAFFDYEAKYTAGVTQEICPARIDAALTEKARTYAVMAHEALGCKGYSRTDLMLKGRDLFVLETNTIPGMTATSLFPQAAAAAGLPFGRLLDRLIELSMEDR
;
A
#
# COMPACT_ATOMS: atom_id res chain seq x y z
N MET A 1 21.37 -10.27 8.88
CA MET A 1 20.29 -10.03 9.89
C MET A 1 19.93 -8.55 9.82
N LEU A 2 18.66 -8.21 9.58
CA LEU A 2 18.16 -6.84 9.63
C LEU A 2 17.64 -6.56 11.05
N VAL A 3 18.01 -5.41 11.62
CA VAL A 3 17.56 -4.98 12.94
C VAL A 3 17.07 -3.54 12.82
N GLU A 4 15.79 -3.32 13.13
CA GLU A 4 15.14 -2.02 13.01
C GLU A 4 14.49 -1.61 14.33
N ALA A 5 14.27 -0.31 14.51
CA ALA A 5 13.52 0.18 15.66
C ALA A 5 12.05 -0.23 15.55
N PHE A 6 11.49 -0.78 16.63
CA PHE A 6 10.07 -1.07 16.69
C PHE A 6 9.26 0.23 16.78
N ILE A 7 8.27 0.38 15.90
CA ILE A 7 7.37 1.53 15.91
C ILE A 7 5.98 1.03 16.33
N ASP A 8 5.58 1.38 17.55
CA ASP A 8 4.24 1.11 18.05
C ASP A 8 3.27 2.16 17.49
N GLY A 9 2.51 1.79 16.47
CA GLY A 9 1.66 2.68 15.70
C GLY A 9 0.62 1.96 14.85
N ILE A 10 -0.01 2.69 13.96
CA ILE A 10 -0.99 2.19 12.99
C ILE A 10 -0.23 1.82 11.71
N GLU A 11 -0.37 0.57 11.27
CA GLU A 11 0.16 0.13 9.97
C GLU A 11 -0.79 0.56 8.87
N ILE A 12 -0.26 1.25 7.87
CA ILE A 12 -0.98 1.68 6.67
C ILE A 12 -0.18 1.35 5.42
N THR A 13 -0.87 1.06 4.33
CA THR A 13 -0.23 0.83 3.04
C THR A 13 -0.84 1.72 1.97
N GLY A 14 0.01 2.25 1.10
CA GLY A 14 -0.36 3.13 0.00
C GLY A 14 0.04 2.56 -1.36
N GLY A 15 -0.95 2.22 -2.19
CA GLY A 15 -0.75 1.87 -3.59
C GLY A 15 -0.54 3.10 -4.45
N VAL A 16 0.35 3.01 -5.44
CA VAL A 16 0.59 4.04 -6.45
C VAL A 16 0.44 3.44 -7.84
N LEU A 17 -0.29 4.12 -8.73
CA LEU A 17 -0.56 3.69 -10.09
C LEU A 17 -0.20 4.80 -11.06
N GLY A 18 0.60 4.50 -12.08
CA GLY A 18 0.97 5.42 -13.16
C GLY A 18 2.44 5.45 -13.48
N ASN A 19 2.81 6.16 -14.56
CA ASN A 19 4.18 6.35 -15.02
C ASN A 19 4.64 7.81 -14.84
N SER A 20 4.29 8.70 -15.76
CA SER A 20 4.72 10.11 -15.76
C SER A 20 3.95 10.99 -14.76
N ASP A 21 2.75 10.57 -14.36
CA ASP A 21 1.90 11.26 -13.38
C ASP A 21 1.30 10.21 -12.42
N PRO A 22 2.13 9.60 -11.56
CA PRO A 22 1.68 8.55 -10.67
C PRO A 22 0.70 9.09 -9.62
N LYS A 23 -0.37 8.34 -9.39
CA LYS A 23 -1.43 8.69 -8.44
C LYS A 23 -1.49 7.69 -7.29
N ALA A 24 -1.54 8.21 -6.07
CA ALA A 24 -1.79 7.37 -4.92
C ALA A 24 -3.26 6.96 -4.86
N LEU A 25 -3.49 5.68 -4.66
CA LEU A 25 -4.79 5.08 -4.38
C LEU A 25 -5.23 5.37 -2.93
N PRO A 26 -6.49 5.12 -2.56
CA PRO A 26 -6.90 5.13 -1.16
C PRO A 26 -6.00 4.26 -0.30
N LEU A 27 -5.64 4.76 0.89
CA LEU A 27 -4.80 4.03 1.83
C LEU A 27 -5.59 2.90 2.49
N ILE A 28 -4.90 1.82 2.84
CA ILE A 28 -5.47 0.71 3.60
C ILE A 28 -4.81 0.68 4.98
N GLU A 29 -5.63 0.63 6.03
CA GLU A 29 -5.20 0.36 7.40
C GLU A 29 -5.14 -1.16 7.61
N ILE A 30 -4.04 -1.63 8.18
CA ILE A 30 -3.81 -3.03 8.48
C ILE A 30 -3.85 -3.21 9.99
N ILE A 31 -4.79 -4.04 10.47
CA ILE A 31 -4.94 -4.36 11.88
C ILE A 31 -4.58 -5.84 12.06
N PRO A 32 -3.39 -6.13 12.62
CA PRO A 32 -3.03 -7.51 12.92
C PRO A 32 -3.94 -8.10 14.01
N ASP A 33 -4.27 -9.37 13.89
CA ASP A 33 -4.97 -10.08 14.96
C ASP A 33 -4.04 -10.19 16.18
N LYS A 34 -4.52 -9.74 17.34
CA LYS A 34 -3.78 -9.76 18.60
C LYS A 34 -3.45 -11.18 19.11
N SER A 35 -4.01 -12.23 18.51
CA SER A 35 -3.72 -13.62 18.88
C SER A 35 -2.34 -14.12 18.43
N HIS A 36 -1.67 -13.43 17.49
CA HIS A 36 -0.33 -13.73 17.03
C HIS A 36 0.65 -12.63 17.46
N ALA A 37 1.48 -12.91 18.47
CA ALA A 37 2.44 -11.95 19.02
C ALA A 37 3.61 -11.62 18.07
N PHE A 38 3.76 -12.34 16.97
CA PHE A 38 4.74 -12.09 15.92
C PHE A 38 4.07 -12.22 14.54
N PHE A 39 4.33 -11.23 13.68
CA PHE A 39 4.00 -11.25 12.26
C PHE A 39 4.91 -12.30 11.59
N ASP A 40 4.47 -13.55 11.57
CA ASP A 40 5.10 -14.55 10.73
C ASP A 40 4.51 -14.51 9.31
N TYR A 41 5.16 -15.22 8.39
CA TYR A 41 4.77 -15.29 7.00
C TYR A 41 3.33 -15.84 6.83
N GLU A 42 2.86 -16.70 7.73
CA GLU A 42 1.52 -17.27 7.68
C GLU A 42 0.44 -16.23 7.98
N ALA A 43 0.67 -15.29 8.91
CA ALA A 43 -0.29 -14.25 9.25
C ALA A 43 -0.57 -13.28 8.08
N LYS A 44 0.39 -13.04 7.20
CA LYS A 44 0.22 -12.17 6.02
C LYS A 44 -0.68 -12.76 4.93
N TYR A 45 -0.85 -14.08 4.89
CA TYR A 45 -1.52 -14.75 3.77
C TYR A 45 -2.71 -15.65 4.18
N THR A 46 -3.00 -15.76 5.48
CA THR A 46 -4.15 -16.52 5.98
C THR A 46 -5.37 -15.60 6.11
N ALA A 47 -6.42 -15.88 5.35
CA ALA A 47 -7.67 -15.13 5.43
C ALA A 47 -8.25 -15.18 6.85
N GLY A 48 -8.53 -14.01 7.45
CA GLY A 48 -9.16 -13.87 8.77
C GLY A 48 -8.22 -13.57 9.92
N VAL A 49 -6.90 -13.55 9.70
CA VAL A 49 -5.88 -13.23 10.74
C VAL A 49 -5.56 -11.73 10.79
N THR A 50 -5.85 -10.99 9.71
CA THR A 50 -5.58 -9.56 9.60
C THR A 50 -6.83 -8.85 9.09
N GLN A 51 -7.21 -7.75 9.74
CA GLN A 51 -8.29 -6.87 9.25
C GLN A 51 -7.70 -5.78 8.35
N GLU A 52 -8.26 -5.62 7.17
CA GLU A 52 -7.88 -4.62 6.18
C GLU A 52 -9.03 -3.63 6.01
N ILE A 53 -8.80 -2.35 6.30
CA ILE A 53 -9.82 -1.30 6.23
C ILE A 53 -9.44 -0.28 5.17
N CYS A 54 -10.26 -0.16 4.13
CA CYS A 54 -10.08 0.80 3.04
C CYS A 54 -11.34 1.67 2.89
N PRO A 55 -11.22 3.00 2.94
CA PRO A 55 -10.02 3.78 3.24
C PRO A 55 -9.59 3.68 4.72
N ALA A 56 -8.30 3.89 4.98
CA ALA A 56 -7.73 3.92 6.33
C ALA A 56 -8.40 4.99 7.22
N ARG A 57 -8.60 4.67 8.49
CA ARG A 57 -9.30 5.55 9.47
C ARG A 57 -8.34 6.54 10.13
N ILE A 58 -7.72 7.40 9.32
CA ILE A 58 -6.84 8.48 9.77
C ILE A 58 -7.37 9.82 9.27
N ASP A 59 -6.92 10.93 9.88
CA ASP A 59 -7.38 12.26 9.47
C ASP A 59 -6.95 12.62 8.04
N ALA A 60 -7.67 13.58 7.43
CA ALA A 60 -7.44 13.96 6.04
C ALA A 60 -6.03 14.49 5.79
N ALA A 61 -5.43 15.23 6.72
CA ALA A 61 -4.09 15.78 6.56
C ALA A 61 -3.03 14.67 6.60
N LEU A 62 -3.17 13.67 7.47
CA LEU A 62 -2.30 12.50 7.52
C LEU A 62 -2.49 11.60 6.30
N THR A 63 -3.73 11.46 5.82
CA THR A 63 -4.03 10.73 4.58
C THR A 63 -3.27 11.33 3.39
N GLU A 64 -3.34 12.65 3.19
CA GLU A 64 -2.64 13.30 2.08
C GLU A 64 -1.11 13.24 2.25
N LYS A 65 -0.61 13.38 3.47
CA LYS A 65 0.82 13.23 3.75
C LYS A 65 1.32 11.81 3.42
N ALA A 66 0.59 10.78 3.84
CA ALA A 66 0.96 9.39 3.57
C ALA A 66 0.88 9.06 2.06
N ARG A 67 -0.15 9.55 1.37
CA ARG A 67 -0.26 9.42 -0.10
C ARG A 67 0.90 10.08 -0.81
N THR A 68 1.29 11.29 -0.37
CA THR A 68 2.47 11.98 -0.90
C THR A 68 3.74 11.17 -0.70
N TYR A 69 3.94 10.58 0.47
CA TYR A 69 5.11 9.74 0.75
C TYR A 69 5.15 8.49 -0.13
N ALA A 70 4.00 7.85 -0.37
CA ALA A 70 3.93 6.71 -1.27
C ALA A 70 4.33 7.08 -2.72
N VAL A 71 3.86 8.23 -3.22
CA VAL A 71 4.23 8.74 -4.55
C VAL A 71 5.72 9.08 -4.60
N MET A 72 6.25 9.78 -3.59
CA MET A 72 7.67 10.11 -3.50
C MET A 72 8.55 8.85 -3.51
N ALA A 73 8.16 7.81 -2.78
CA ALA A 73 8.88 6.53 -2.76
C ALA A 73 8.86 5.85 -4.14
N HIS A 74 7.68 5.83 -4.80
CA HIS A 74 7.53 5.31 -6.15
C HIS A 74 8.45 5.99 -7.16
N GLU A 75 8.49 7.33 -7.14
CA GLU A 75 9.33 8.14 -8.04
C GLU A 75 10.82 8.00 -7.72
N ALA A 76 11.19 8.05 -6.43
CA ALA A 76 12.59 7.94 -5.99
C ALA A 76 13.23 6.60 -6.36
N LEU A 77 12.44 5.53 -6.36
CA LEU A 77 12.86 4.19 -6.77
C LEU A 77 12.78 3.98 -8.30
N GLY A 78 12.30 4.95 -9.06
CA GLY A 78 12.10 4.84 -10.50
C GLY A 78 11.09 3.77 -10.89
N CYS A 79 10.08 3.53 -10.05
CA CYS A 79 9.04 2.55 -10.33
C CYS A 79 8.25 2.93 -11.58
N LYS A 80 7.76 1.92 -12.31
CA LYS A 80 6.91 2.06 -13.48
C LYS A 80 5.65 1.22 -13.31
N GLY A 81 4.52 1.78 -13.72
CA GLY A 81 3.21 1.13 -13.65
C GLY A 81 2.58 1.19 -12.27
N TYR A 82 3.13 0.49 -11.31
CA TYR A 82 2.54 0.41 -9.97
C TYR A 82 3.56 0.04 -8.89
N SER A 83 3.25 0.40 -7.66
CA SER A 83 3.98 -0.03 -6.46
C SER A 83 3.08 0.07 -5.23
N ARG A 84 3.51 -0.50 -4.11
CA ARG A 84 2.84 -0.37 -2.82
C ARG A 84 3.88 -0.04 -1.75
N THR A 85 3.67 1.04 -1.03
CA THR A 85 4.55 1.49 0.06
C THR A 85 3.87 1.24 1.40
N ASP A 86 4.57 0.55 2.28
CA ASP A 86 4.12 0.23 3.62
C ASP A 86 4.69 1.27 4.61
N LEU A 87 3.83 1.80 5.50
CA LEU A 87 4.14 2.88 6.43
C LEU A 87 3.62 2.56 7.82
N MET A 88 4.30 3.11 8.83
CA MET A 88 3.78 3.18 10.20
C MET A 88 3.44 4.61 10.56
N LEU A 89 2.27 4.81 11.16
CA LEU A 89 1.82 6.08 11.72
C LEU A 89 1.87 6.02 13.24
N LYS A 90 2.71 6.85 13.87
CA LYS A 90 2.78 7.02 15.32
C LYS A 90 2.48 8.47 15.69
N GLY A 91 1.33 8.72 16.30
CA GLY A 91 0.88 10.08 16.55
C GLY A 91 0.63 10.82 15.23
N ARG A 92 1.48 11.78 14.90
CA ARG A 92 1.47 12.51 13.62
C ARG A 92 2.70 12.25 12.75
N ASP A 93 3.57 11.35 13.17
CA ASP A 93 4.78 11.00 12.46
C ASP A 93 4.53 9.76 11.58
N LEU A 94 4.94 9.85 10.31
CA LEU A 94 4.89 8.78 9.34
C LEU A 94 6.29 8.25 9.07
N PHE A 95 6.43 6.94 9.14
CA PHE A 95 7.66 6.21 8.86
C PHE A 95 7.44 5.32 7.65
N VAL A 96 8.20 5.53 6.60
CA VAL A 96 8.21 4.64 5.43
C VAL A 96 9.05 3.42 5.77
N LEU A 97 8.48 2.23 5.63
CA LEU A 97 9.15 0.97 5.93
C LEU A 97 9.80 0.39 4.68
N GLU A 98 8.99 0.10 3.68
CA GLU A 98 9.44 -0.50 2.43
C GLU A 98 8.50 -0.15 1.28
N THR A 99 8.98 -0.31 0.06
CA THR A 99 8.16 -0.25 -1.16
C THR A 99 8.26 -1.57 -1.90
N ASN A 100 7.12 -2.22 -2.08
CA ASN A 100 6.98 -3.42 -2.89
C ASN A 100 6.71 -3.02 -4.34
N THR A 101 7.63 -3.35 -5.23
CA THR A 101 7.57 -3.01 -6.66
C THR A 101 6.79 -4.03 -7.49
N ILE A 102 6.45 -5.19 -6.91
CA ILE A 102 5.59 -6.22 -7.51
C ILE A 102 4.56 -6.66 -6.45
N PRO A 103 3.65 -5.75 -6.02
CA PRO A 103 2.64 -6.10 -5.04
C PRO A 103 1.70 -7.18 -5.57
N GLY A 104 1.16 -7.99 -4.66
CA GLY A 104 0.23 -9.08 -4.98
C GLY A 104 -0.94 -8.59 -5.84
N MET A 105 -1.32 -9.39 -6.83
CA MET A 105 -2.32 -9.07 -7.84
C MET A 105 -3.41 -10.15 -7.93
N THR A 106 -3.97 -10.52 -6.79
CA THR A 106 -5.19 -11.32 -6.70
C THR A 106 -6.37 -10.40 -6.36
N ALA A 107 -7.60 -10.84 -6.61
CA ALA A 107 -8.79 -10.04 -6.33
C ALA A 107 -8.90 -9.59 -4.85
N THR A 108 -8.26 -10.33 -3.94
CA THR A 108 -8.24 -10.04 -2.49
C THR A 108 -6.94 -9.40 -2.00
N SER A 109 -5.98 -9.12 -2.91
CA SER A 109 -4.73 -8.45 -2.54
C SER A 109 -4.96 -6.97 -2.26
N LEU A 110 -4.12 -6.38 -1.40
CA LEU A 110 -4.23 -4.98 -0.94
C LEU A 110 -4.27 -3.96 -2.10
N PHE A 111 -3.41 -4.13 -3.11
CA PHE A 111 -3.37 -3.18 -4.24
C PHE A 111 -4.69 -3.18 -5.04
N PRO A 112 -5.25 -4.34 -5.49
CA PRO A 112 -6.56 -4.39 -6.11
C PRO A 112 -7.71 -3.89 -5.23
N GLN A 113 -7.66 -4.11 -3.90
CA GLN A 113 -8.65 -3.55 -2.97
C GLN A 113 -8.62 -2.02 -2.99
N ALA A 114 -7.43 -1.40 -2.89
CA ALA A 114 -7.28 0.05 -2.99
C ALA A 114 -7.76 0.60 -4.32
N ALA A 115 -7.47 -0.09 -5.43
CA ALA A 115 -7.94 0.28 -6.77
C ALA A 115 -9.47 0.22 -6.86
N ALA A 116 -10.10 -0.84 -6.34
CA ALA A 116 -11.55 -0.96 -6.29
C ALA A 116 -12.20 0.14 -5.47
N ALA A 117 -11.62 0.51 -4.32
CA ALA A 117 -12.07 1.65 -3.51
C ALA A 117 -11.94 3.00 -4.24
N ALA A 118 -11.02 3.12 -5.19
CA ALA A 118 -10.89 4.27 -6.09
C ALA A 118 -11.85 4.22 -7.30
N GLY A 119 -12.72 3.21 -7.38
CA GLY A 119 -13.65 3.03 -8.51
C GLY A 119 -13.04 2.31 -9.72
N LEU A 120 -11.90 1.65 -9.56
CA LEU A 120 -11.21 0.88 -10.60
C LEU A 120 -11.34 -0.63 -10.32
N PRO A 121 -12.35 -1.33 -10.90
CA PRO A 121 -12.54 -2.77 -10.70
C PRO A 121 -11.36 -3.59 -11.19
N PHE A 122 -11.19 -4.80 -10.66
CA PHE A 122 -10.01 -5.66 -10.91
C PHE A 122 -9.67 -5.84 -12.40
N GLY A 123 -10.66 -6.16 -13.24
CA GLY A 123 -10.42 -6.30 -14.69
C GLY A 123 -9.90 -5.02 -15.34
N ARG A 124 -10.48 -3.86 -14.95
CA ARG A 124 -10.03 -2.54 -15.45
C ARG A 124 -8.66 -2.15 -14.92
N LEU A 125 -8.32 -2.57 -13.71
CA LEU A 125 -6.97 -2.42 -13.17
C LEU A 125 -5.95 -3.18 -14.03
N LEU A 126 -6.24 -4.42 -14.39
CA LEU A 126 -5.36 -5.22 -15.25
C LEU A 126 -5.19 -4.60 -16.65
N ASP A 127 -6.29 -4.15 -17.27
CA ASP A 127 -6.23 -3.41 -18.54
C ASP A 127 -5.30 -2.19 -18.41
N ARG A 128 -5.48 -1.38 -17.32
CA ARG A 128 -4.66 -0.19 -17.10
C ARG A 128 -3.18 -0.52 -16.88
N LEU A 129 -2.85 -1.61 -16.19
CA LEU A 129 -1.46 -2.05 -16.01
C LEU A 129 -0.81 -2.45 -17.34
N ILE A 130 -1.56 -3.12 -18.23
CA ILE A 130 -1.10 -3.46 -19.58
C ILE A 130 -0.83 -2.18 -20.38
N GLU A 131 -1.77 -1.22 -20.38
CA GLU A 131 -1.58 0.07 -21.04
C GLU A 131 -0.32 0.77 -20.55
N LEU A 132 -0.15 0.90 -19.21
CA LEU A 132 1.02 1.53 -18.59
C LEU A 132 2.34 0.82 -18.98
N SER A 133 2.30 -0.50 -19.17
CA SER A 133 3.49 -1.26 -19.58
C SER A 133 3.94 -0.94 -21.00
N MET A 134 3.02 -0.48 -21.84
CA MET A 134 3.27 -0.15 -23.25
C MET A 134 3.58 1.35 -23.45
N GLU A 135 3.36 2.20 -22.43
CA GLU A 135 3.72 3.61 -22.50
C GLU A 135 5.25 3.78 -22.52
N ASP A 136 5.75 4.59 -23.45
CA ASP A 136 7.13 5.08 -23.41
C ASP A 136 7.29 6.05 -22.21
N ARG A 137 8.47 6.01 -21.59
CA ARG A 137 8.80 6.95 -20.51
C ARG A 137 9.15 8.32 -21.04
#